data_659a421d0b147bba092c7495198a7aa1
#
_entry.id   659a421d0b147bba092c7495198a7aa1
#
_cell.length_a   1.000
_cell.length_b   1.000
_cell.length_c   1.000
_cell.angle_alpha   90.00
_cell.angle_beta   90.00
_cell.angle_gamma   90.00
#
_symmetry.space_group_name_H-M   'P 1'
#
loop_
_entity.id
_entity.type
_entity.pdbx_description
1 polymer ?
#
loop_
_entity_poly.entity_id
_entity_poly.type
_entity_poly.pdbx_seq_one_letter_code
_entity_poly.pdbx_strand_id
1 'polypeptide(L)'
;AFQKDGIFRRSRRLICFDMDSTLIRTEVIDELADRAGVGEQVREITERAMRGEIDFRESFKERVALLKGLDVSVMEDIAVNLPITEGVDRMMTILKRVGYKTAILSGGFTYFGNYLKSRFGFDYVYANELEVENGKLTGRYTGEIVDGQRKAELLRLLCQFENIDIQQSVAVGDGANDLPMLNIAGLG
;
A
#
# COMPACT_ATOMS: atom_id res chain seq x y z
N ALA A 1 20.23 -11.59 4.05
CA ALA A 1 19.19 -12.62 3.87
C ALA A 1 19.72 -13.73 2.98
N PHE A 2 19.45 -14.99 3.35
CA PHE A 2 19.82 -16.14 2.52
C PHE A 2 18.68 -16.41 1.54
N GLN A 3 18.98 -16.43 0.26
CA GLN A 3 18.04 -16.78 -0.79
C GLN A 3 18.38 -18.17 -1.33
N LYS A 4 17.37 -19.05 -1.44
CA LYS A 4 17.54 -20.34 -2.13
C LYS A 4 17.87 -20.12 -3.60
N ASP A 5 18.90 -20.77 -4.10
CA ASP A 5 19.23 -20.75 -5.51
C ASP A 5 18.25 -21.63 -6.30
N GLY A 6 17.77 -21.13 -7.44
CA GLY A 6 16.81 -21.82 -8.28
C GLY A 6 16.71 -21.19 -9.67
N ILE A 7 16.08 -21.92 -10.59
CA ILE A 7 15.95 -21.49 -12.00
C ILE A 7 15.22 -20.14 -12.15
N PHE A 8 14.34 -19.81 -11.21
CA PHE A 8 13.54 -18.59 -11.24
C PHE A 8 14.27 -17.35 -10.68
N ARG A 9 15.44 -17.54 -10.06
CA ARG A 9 16.19 -16.41 -9.46
C ARG A 9 16.51 -15.29 -10.45
N ARG A 10 16.80 -15.64 -11.70
CA ARG A 10 17.16 -14.71 -12.77
C ARG A 10 16.01 -14.37 -13.72
N SER A 11 14.84 -14.95 -13.51
CA SER A 11 13.68 -14.79 -14.38
C SER A 11 12.49 -14.13 -13.67
N ARG A 12 12.75 -13.25 -12.70
CA ARG A 12 11.69 -12.51 -12.00
C ARG A 12 11.05 -11.50 -12.92
N ARG A 13 9.74 -11.33 -12.78
CA ARG A 13 8.91 -10.54 -13.70
C ARG A 13 7.95 -9.59 -13.01
N LEU A 14 7.59 -9.84 -11.76
CA LEU A 14 6.65 -9.03 -11.00
C LEU A 14 7.27 -8.61 -9.68
N ILE A 15 7.12 -7.34 -9.33
CA ILE A 15 7.47 -6.83 -8.01
C ILE A 15 6.30 -6.06 -7.43
N CYS A 16 5.89 -6.45 -6.22
CA CYS A 16 4.81 -5.84 -5.45
C CYS A 16 5.39 -5.09 -4.25
N PHE A 17 5.00 -3.84 -4.10
CA PHE A 17 5.45 -2.96 -3.02
C PHE A 17 4.29 -2.63 -2.09
N ASP A 18 4.56 -2.61 -0.79
CA ASP A 18 3.79 -1.80 0.12
C ASP A 18 4.04 -0.31 -0.18
N MET A 19 3.12 0.56 0.21
CA MET A 19 3.23 2.00 -0.04
C MET A 19 3.74 2.75 1.19
N ASP A 20 2.94 2.77 2.25
CA ASP A 20 3.24 3.51 3.48
C ASP A 20 4.51 2.96 4.14
N SER A 21 5.42 3.85 4.52
CA SER A 21 6.72 3.52 5.11
C SER A 21 7.64 2.65 4.23
N THR A 22 7.28 2.40 2.97
CA THR A 22 8.09 1.68 1.97
C THR A 22 8.43 2.58 0.78
N LEU A 23 7.45 2.93 -0.06
CA LEU A 23 7.62 3.86 -1.19
C LEU A 23 7.60 5.33 -0.76
N ILE A 24 6.90 5.63 0.31
CA ILE A 24 6.82 6.94 0.95
C ILE A 24 7.23 6.82 2.42
N ARG A 25 7.79 7.89 2.98
CA ARG A 25 8.27 7.92 4.38
C ARG A 25 7.23 8.49 5.33
N THR A 26 5.97 8.08 5.16
CA THR A 26 4.85 8.49 6.01
C THR A 26 3.72 7.46 5.93
N GLU A 27 2.79 7.58 6.86
CA GLU A 27 1.50 6.89 6.85
C GLU A 27 0.43 7.88 6.37
N VAL A 28 -0.22 7.62 5.23
CA VAL A 28 -1.19 8.57 4.66
C VAL A 28 -2.39 8.83 5.56
N ILE A 29 -2.82 7.83 6.35
CA ILE A 29 -3.93 8.02 7.28
C ILE A 29 -3.58 9.02 8.38
N ASP A 30 -2.33 9.05 8.83
CA ASP A 30 -1.87 10.01 9.84
C ASP A 30 -1.82 11.44 9.27
N GLU A 31 -1.38 11.57 8.02
CA GLU A 31 -1.40 12.86 7.31
C GLU A 31 -2.84 13.41 7.18
N LEU A 32 -3.78 12.55 6.80
CA LEU A 32 -5.20 12.91 6.71
C LEU A 32 -5.78 13.27 8.08
N ALA A 33 -5.45 12.49 9.10
CA ALA A 33 -5.91 12.70 10.47
C ALA A 33 -5.42 14.03 11.04
N ASP A 34 -4.17 14.39 10.80
CA ASP A 34 -3.62 15.67 11.22
C ASP A 34 -4.35 16.84 10.55
N ARG A 35 -4.66 16.72 9.26
CA ARG A 35 -5.45 17.72 8.52
C ARG A 35 -6.90 17.80 8.99
N ALA A 36 -7.46 16.71 9.47
CA ALA A 36 -8.81 16.68 10.04
C ALA A 36 -8.88 17.12 11.52
N GLY A 37 -7.73 17.35 12.16
CA GLY A 37 -7.66 17.69 13.58
C GLY A 37 -7.93 16.52 14.52
N VAL A 38 -7.80 15.29 14.06
CA VAL A 38 -8.07 14.05 14.80
C VAL A 38 -6.82 13.15 14.95
N GLY A 39 -5.64 13.72 14.78
CA GLY A 39 -4.37 12.96 14.80
C GLY A 39 -4.15 12.19 16.09
N GLU A 40 -4.45 12.74 17.25
CA GLU A 40 -4.29 12.04 18.54
C GLU A 40 -5.23 10.85 18.67
N GLN A 41 -6.50 11.02 18.27
CA GLN A 41 -7.51 9.95 18.32
C GLN A 41 -7.11 8.80 17.38
N VAL A 42 -6.60 9.10 16.19
CA VAL A 42 -6.13 8.09 15.23
C VAL A 42 -4.92 7.35 15.78
N ARG A 43 -3.96 8.05 16.38
CA ARG A 43 -2.79 7.42 17.01
C ARG A 43 -3.19 6.47 18.13
N GLU A 44 -4.13 6.86 18.98
CA GLU A 44 -4.63 6.01 20.06
C GLU A 44 -5.26 4.70 19.53
N ILE A 45 -6.04 4.77 18.46
CA ILE A 45 -6.61 3.58 17.81
C ILE A 45 -5.52 2.69 17.26
N THR A 46 -4.51 3.27 16.61
CA THR A 46 -3.36 2.53 16.08
C THR A 46 -2.60 1.81 17.20
N GLU A 47 -2.38 2.47 18.32
CA GLU A 47 -1.72 1.87 19.49
C GLU A 47 -2.52 0.70 20.09
N ARG A 48 -3.84 0.82 20.16
CA ARG A 48 -4.73 -0.27 20.60
C ARG A 48 -4.62 -1.48 19.67
N ALA A 49 -4.54 -1.26 18.36
CA ALA A 49 -4.32 -2.33 17.40
C ALA A 49 -2.95 -2.99 17.57
N MET A 50 -1.89 -2.19 17.80
CA MET A 50 -0.54 -2.70 18.06
C MET A 50 -0.45 -3.52 19.35
N ARG A 51 -1.24 -3.20 20.37
CA ARG A 51 -1.34 -3.98 21.59
C ARG A 51 -2.23 -5.22 21.46
N GLY A 52 -2.85 -5.44 20.30
CA GLY A 52 -3.72 -6.57 20.04
C GLY A 52 -5.12 -6.44 20.68
N GLU A 53 -5.52 -5.25 21.11
CA GLU A 53 -6.84 -4.98 21.71
C GLU A 53 -7.96 -4.98 20.66
N ILE A 54 -7.65 -4.57 19.45
CA ILE A 54 -8.54 -4.60 18.28
C ILE A 54 -7.77 -5.13 17.08
N ASP A 55 -8.48 -5.74 16.14
CA ASP A 55 -7.85 -6.23 14.90
C ASP A 55 -7.63 -5.10 13.88
N PHE A 56 -6.89 -5.41 12.81
CA PHE A 56 -6.58 -4.43 11.77
C PHE A 56 -7.84 -3.87 11.11
N ARG A 57 -8.83 -4.70 10.80
CA ARG A 57 -10.06 -4.28 10.11
C ARG A 57 -10.90 -3.34 10.97
N GLU A 58 -11.04 -3.67 12.25
CA GLU A 58 -11.76 -2.82 13.22
C GLU A 58 -11.02 -1.48 13.39
N SER A 59 -9.72 -1.52 13.61
CA SER A 59 -8.87 -0.33 13.68
C SER A 59 -8.99 0.54 12.43
N PHE A 60 -8.95 -0.06 11.24
CA PHE A 60 -9.11 0.65 9.98
C PHE A 60 -10.45 1.39 9.91
N LYS A 61 -11.55 0.71 10.23
CA LYS A 61 -12.90 1.29 10.21
C LYS A 61 -13.03 2.46 11.18
N GLU A 62 -12.54 2.30 12.41
CA GLU A 62 -12.59 3.35 13.44
C GLU A 62 -11.78 4.59 13.01
N ARG A 63 -10.57 4.40 12.44
CA ARG A 63 -9.72 5.50 11.99
C ARG A 63 -10.32 6.24 10.80
N VAL A 64 -10.85 5.51 9.81
CA VAL A 64 -11.50 6.11 8.64
C VAL A 64 -12.74 6.91 9.03
N ALA A 65 -13.54 6.41 9.98
CA ALA A 65 -14.72 7.12 10.46
C ALA A 65 -14.40 8.52 11.01
N LEU A 66 -13.23 8.70 11.62
CA LEU A 66 -12.79 9.99 12.15
C LEU A 66 -12.46 11.03 11.06
N LEU A 67 -12.27 10.59 9.81
CA LEU A 67 -11.97 11.48 8.68
C LEU A 67 -13.22 12.10 8.06
N LYS A 68 -14.41 11.77 8.56
CA LYS A 68 -15.68 12.31 8.05
C LYS A 68 -15.67 13.83 8.00
N GLY A 69 -16.08 14.36 6.85
CA GLY A 69 -16.18 15.80 6.61
C GLY A 69 -14.92 16.47 6.08
N LEU A 70 -13.81 15.74 5.98
CA LEU A 70 -12.58 16.28 5.39
C LEU A 70 -12.77 16.54 3.90
N ASP A 71 -12.40 17.74 3.45
CA ASP A 71 -12.48 18.12 2.04
C ASP A 71 -11.47 17.34 1.20
N VAL A 72 -11.90 16.85 0.03
CA VAL A 72 -11.04 16.06 -0.85
C VAL A 72 -9.85 16.83 -1.40
N SER A 73 -9.89 18.16 -1.45
CA SER A 73 -8.75 18.98 -1.85
C SER A 73 -7.52 18.79 -0.98
N VAL A 74 -7.72 18.38 0.27
CA VAL A 74 -6.64 18.05 1.20
C VAL A 74 -5.82 16.85 0.71
N MET A 75 -6.46 15.88 0.08
CA MET A 75 -5.74 14.72 -0.48
C MET A 75 -4.78 15.11 -1.60
N GLU A 76 -5.17 16.05 -2.45
CA GLU A 76 -4.29 16.57 -3.51
C GLU A 76 -3.07 17.28 -2.90
N ASP A 77 -3.28 18.13 -1.91
CA ASP A 77 -2.18 18.83 -1.23
C ASP A 77 -1.21 17.85 -0.54
N ILE A 78 -1.72 16.84 0.13
CA ILE A 78 -0.89 15.79 0.73
C ILE A 78 -0.11 15.03 -0.35
N ALA A 79 -0.77 14.62 -1.45
CA ALA A 79 -0.16 13.82 -2.50
C ALA A 79 1.05 14.52 -3.15
N VAL A 80 0.91 15.80 -3.49
CA VAL A 80 2.01 16.56 -4.12
C VAL A 80 3.19 16.81 -3.18
N ASN A 81 2.97 16.71 -1.88
CA ASN A 81 3.99 16.90 -0.84
C ASN A 81 4.44 15.59 -0.17
N LEU A 82 4.04 14.43 -0.70
CA LEU A 82 4.44 13.13 -0.12
C LEU A 82 5.98 13.00 -0.07
N PRO A 83 6.54 12.60 1.08
CA PRO A 83 7.97 12.35 1.22
C PRO A 83 8.33 11.02 0.55
N ILE A 84 8.69 11.06 -0.72
CA ILE A 84 9.07 9.88 -1.49
C ILE A 84 10.37 9.29 -0.94
N THR A 85 10.40 7.97 -0.77
CA THR A 85 11.62 7.25 -0.36
C THR A 85 12.72 7.46 -1.41
N GLU A 86 13.92 7.77 -0.94
CA GLU A 86 15.07 8.00 -1.81
C GLU A 86 15.31 6.80 -2.72
N GLY A 87 15.54 7.07 -4.00
CA GLY A 87 15.85 6.06 -4.99
C GLY A 87 14.65 5.44 -5.71
N VAL A 88 13.41 5.73 -5.32
CA VAL A 88 12.20 5.19 -5.97
C VAL A 88 12.17 5.52 -7.47
N ASP A 89 12.44 6.76 -7.85
CA ASP A 89 12.44 7.16 -9.25
C ASP A 89 13.47 6.37 -10.08
N ARG A 90 14.70 6.27 -9.60
CA ARG A 90 15.75 5.51 -10.23
C ARG A 90 15.42 4.02 -10.32
N MET A 91 14.92 3.45 -9.23
CA MET A 91 14.50 2.05 -9.16
C MET A 91 13.42 1.75 -10.21
N MET A 92 12.39 2.58 -10.28
CA MET A 92 11.31 2.40 -11.24
C MET A 92 11.77 2.50 -12.69
N THR A 93 12.68 3.42 -12.99
CA THR A 93 13.29 3.54 -14.32
C THR A 93 14.02 2.26 -14.70
N ILE A 94 14.78 1.68 -13.77
CA ILE A 94 15.55 0.44 -14.02
C ILE A 94 14.60 -0.75 -14.18
N LEU A 95 13.61 -0.91 -13.28
CA LEU A 95 12.66 -2.03 -13.33
C LEU A 95 11.90 -2.08 -14.65
N LYS A 96 11.46 -0.93 -15.14
CA LYS A 96 10.80 -0.83 -16.45
C LYS A 96 11.72 -1.23 -17.59
N ARG A 97 12.96 -0.74 -17.57
CA ARG A 97 13.95 -1.05 -18.60
C ARG A 97 14.23 -2.54 -18.70
N VAL A 98 14.27 -3.25 -17.59
CA VAL A 98 14.52 -4.70 -17.54
C VAL A 98 13.24 -5.54 -17.64
N GLY A 99 12.08 -4.91 -17.86
CA GLY A 99 10.83 -5.59 -18.20
C GLY A 99 10.01 -6.11 -17.01
N TYR A 100 10.21 -5.57 -15.80
CA TYR A 100 9.36 -5.89 -14.66
C TYR A 100 7.98 -5.26 -14.78
N LYS A 101 6.97 -6.02 -14.37
CA LYS A 101 5.67 -5.48 -13.96
C LYS A 101 5.75 -5.06 -12.50
N THR A 102 5.12 -3.94 -12.18
CA THR A 102 5.19 -3.33 -10.84
C THR A 102 3.81 -3.09 -10.29
N ALA A 103 3.62 -3.38 -9.01
CA ALA A 103 2.35 -3.22 -8.32
C ALA A 103 2.53 -2.54 -6.97
N ILE A 104 1.55 -1.74 -6.58
CA ILE A 104 1.38 -1.25 -5.21
C ILE A 104 0.26 -2.05 -4.56
N LEU A 105 0.54 -2.71 -3.45
CA LEU A 105 -0.42 -3.43 -2.62
C LEU A 105 -0.39 -2.81 -1.22
N SER A 106 -1.39 -2.01 -0.90
CA SER A 106 -1.33 -1.13 0.26
C SER A 106 -2.56 -1.19 1.16
N GLY A 107 -2.34 -1.16 2.46
CA GLY A 107 -3.38 -0.87 3.45
C GLY A 107 -3.76 0.62 3.55
N GLY A 108 -3.07 1.50 2.80
CA GLY A 108 -3.41 2.90 2.63
C GLY A 108 -4.54 3.11 1.62
N PHE A 109 -4.51 4.23 0.90
CA PHE A 109 -5.65 4.65 0.08
C PHE A 109 -5.31 4.75 -1.40
N THR A 110 -6.28 4.39 -2.24
CA THR A 110 -6.18 4.37 -3.71
C THR A 110 -5.79 5.72 -4.29
N TYR A 111 -6.25 6.81 -3.72
CA TYR A 111 -5.91 8.16 -4.19
C TYR A 111 -4.40 8.36 -4.27
N PHE A 112 -3.68 8.00 -3.20
CA PHE A 112 -2.23 8.16 -3.12
C PHE A 112 -1.49 7.11 -3.96
N GLY A 113 -2.00 5.89 -3.99
CA GLY A 113 -1.46 4.84 -4.87
C GLY A 113 -1.56 5.22 -6.34
N ASN A 114 -2.68 5.77 -6.76
CA ASN A 114 -2.88 6.25 -8.13
C ASN A 114 -2.02 7.48 -8.45
N TYR A 115 -1.77 8.35 -7.49
CA TYR A 115 -0.82 9.44 -7.64
C TYR A 115 0.59 8.93 -7.93
N LEU A 116 1.06 7.95 -7.15
CA LEU A 116 2.37 7.32 -7.37
C LEU A 116 2.43 6.57 -8.70
N LYS A 117 1.34 5.88 -9.09
CA LYS A 117 1.23 5.23 -10.39
C LYS A 117 1.41 6.22 -11.53
N SER A 118 0.73 7.34 -11.50
CA SER A 118 0.86 8.42 -12.49
C SER A 118 2.27 8.98 -12.54
N ARG A 119 2.88 9.20 -11.38
CA ARG A 119 4.19 9.84 -11.27
C ARG A 119 5.35 8.93 -11.68
N PHE A 120 5.32 7.67 -11.23
CA PHE A 120 6.42 6.71 -11.42
C PHE A 120 6.11 5.58 -12.39
N GLY A 121 4.87 5.44 -12.81
CA GLY A 121 4.43 4.47 -13.81
C GLY A 121 4.31 3.04 -13.29
N PHE A 122 3.80 2.84 -12.09
CA PHE A 122 3.39 1.51 -11.64
C PHE A 122 2.31 0.95 -12.55
N ASP A 123 2.32 -0.38 -12.76
CA ASP A 123 1.33 -1.02 -13.62
C ASP A 123 0.00 -1.28 -12.90
N TYR A 124 0.05 -1.59 -11.60
CA TYR A 124 -1.11 -1.95 -10.79
C TYR A 124 -1.13 -1.21 -9.46
N VAL A 125 -2.32 -0.87 -8.99
CA VAL A 125 -2.57 -0.32 -7.65
C VAL A 125 -3.77 -1.00 -7.03
N TYR A 126 -3.57 -1.58 -5.85
CA TYR A 126 -4.63 -2.10 -4.99
C TYR A 126 -4.45 -1.53 -3.60
N ALA A 127 -5.44 -0.82 -3.15
CA ALA A 127 -5.47 -0.16 -1.85
C ALA A 127 -6.93 0.02 -1.41
N ASN A 128 -7.15 0.65 -0.26
CA ASN A 128 -8.48 0.93 0.23
C ASN A 128 -9.03 2.20 -0.41
N GLU A 129 -10.30 2.18 -0.78
CA GLU A 129 -10.96 3.33 -1.39
C GLU A 129 -11.82 4.06 -0.37
N LEU A 130 -11.55 5.35 -0.19
CA LEU A 130 -12.35 6.23 0.64
C LEU A 130 -13.60 6.66 -0.11
N GLU A 131 -14.76 6.58 0.55
CA GLU A 131 -16.01 7.08 -0.01
C GLU A 131 -16.04 8.61 0.05
N VAL A 132 -16.41 9.23 -1.06
CA VAL A 132 -16.53 10.68 -1.22
C VAL A 132 -17.96 11.03 -1.60
N GLU A 133 -18.54 12.02 -0.94
CA GLU A 133 -19.83 12.57 -1.24
C GLU A 133 -19.81 14.09 -1.12
N ASN A 134 -20.28 14.79 -2.15
CA ASN A 134 -20.29 16.26 -2.20
C ASN A 134 -18.92 16.89 -1.94
N GLY A 135 -17.85 16.29 -2.45
CA GLY A 135 -16.47 16.79 -2.29
C GLY A 135 -15.85 16.58 -0.92
N LYS A 136 -16.46 15.77 -0.06
CA LYS A 136 -15.99 15.46 1.29
C LYS A 136 -15.95 13.97 1.55
N LEU A 137 -15.03 13.55 2.42
CA LEU A 137 -14.99 12.18 2.92
C LEU A 137 -16.21 11.92 3.79
N THR A 138 -16.84 10.75 3.60
CA THR A 138 -18.01 10.34 4.38
C THR A 138 -17.66 9.66 5.70
N GLY A 139 -16.40 9.29 5.89
CA GLY A 139 -15.94 8.44 6.99
C GLY A 139 -16.16 6.95 6.71
N ARG A 140 -16.53 6.60 5.48
CA ARG A 140 -16.70 5.22 5.03
C ARG A 140 -15.71 4.91 3.91
N TYR A 141 -15.56 3.64 3.61
CA TYR A 141 -14.74 3.12 2.51
C TYR A 141 -15.60 2.22 1.62
N THR A 142 -15.12 1.97 0.40
CA THR A 142 -15.77 1.06 -0.55
C THR A 142 -14.87 -0.14 -0.84
N GLY A 143 -15.49 -1.28 -1.16
CA GLY A 143 -14.78 -2.51 -1.50
C GLY A 143 -14.20 -3.25 -0.29
N GLU A 144 -13.36 -4.24 -0.57
CA GLU A 144 -12.69 -5.04 0.45
C GLU A 144 -11.51 -4.30 1.07
N ILE A 145 -11.33 -4.47 2.37
CA ILE A 145 -10.17 -3.95 3.09
C ILE A 145 -8.94 -4.75 2.66
N VAL A 146 -7.87 -4.03 2.27
CA VAL A 146 -6.57 -4.61 1.94
C VAL A 146 -5.77 -4.79 3.23
N ASP A 147 -5.92 -5.94 3.85
CA ASP A 147 -5.11 -6.40 4.98
C ASP A 147 -3.94 -7.28 4.49
N GLY A 148 -3.16 -7.84 5.42
CA GLY A 148 -2.02 -8.69 5.07
C GLY A 148 -2.40 -9.92 4.26
N GLN A 149 -3.49 -10.58 4.60
CA GLN A 149 -4.00 -11.73 3.87
C GLN A 149 -4.43 -11.34 2.45
N ARG A 150 -5.10 -10.20 2.31
CA ARG A 150 -5.53 -9.71 1.00
C ARG A 150 -4.33 -9.33 0.12
N LYS A 151 -3.27 -8.76 0.68
CA LYS A 151 -2.02 -8.51 -0.08
C LYS A 151 -1.44 -9.81 -0.66
N ALA A 152 -1.42 -10.88 0.12
CA ALA A 152 -0.95 -12.18 -0.35
C ALA A 152 -1.85 -12.74 -1.48
N GLU A 153 -3.16 -12.65 -1.33
CA GLU A 153 -4.11 -13.06 -2.38
C GLU A 153 -3.92 -12.26 -3.66
N LEU A 154 -3.76 -10.94 -3.56
CA LEU A 154 -3.54 -10.05 -4.69
C LEU A 154 -2.23 -10.37 -5.41
N LEU A 155 -1.15 -10.67 -4.68
CA LEU A 155 0.10 -11.10 -5.29
C LEU A 155 -0.10 -12.39 -6.11
N ARG A 156 -0.81 -13.38 -5.58
CA ARG A 156 -1.15 -14.62 -6.33
C ARG A 156 -1.97 -14.32 -7.57
N LEU A 157 -2.99 -13.47 -7.46
CA LEU A 157 -3.85 -13.08 -8.58
C LEU A 157 -3.06 -12.36 -9.67
N LEU A 158 -2.15 -11.46 -9.31
CA LEU A 158 -1.29 -10.78 -10.26
C LEU A 158 -0.33 -11.74 -10.97
N CYS A 159 0.23 -12.73 -10.27
CA CYS A 159 1.04 -13.77 -10.89
C CYS A 159 0.22 -14.57 -11.92
N GLN A 160 -1.01 -14.92 -11.61
CA GLN A 160 -1.91 -15.60 -12.54
C GLN A 160 -2.25 -14.73 -13.75
N PHE A 161 -2.57 -13.46 -13.51
CA PHE A 161 -2.90 -12.49 -14.58
C PHE A 161 -1.71 -12.28 -15.53
N GLU A 162 -0.50 -12.17 -15.01
CA GLU A 162 0.73 -12.01 -15.79
C GLU A 162 1.26 -13.35 -16.35
N ASN A 163 0.58 -14.45 -16.04
CA ASN A 163 0.97 -15.81 -16.48
C ASN A 163 2.41 -16.17 -16.09
N ILE A 164 2.76 -15.93 -14.84
CA ILE A 164 4.06 -16.26 -14.26
C ILE A 164 3.91 -17.17 -13.04
N ASP A 165 4.98 -17.89 -12.73
CA ASP A 165 5.09 -18.64 -11.48
C ASP A 165 5.29 -17.68 -10.29
N ILE A 166 4.75 -18.03 -9.12
CA ILE A 166 4.91 -17.22 -7.91
C ILE A 166 6.39 -17.04 -7.53
N GLN A 167 7.26 -17.99 -7.89
CA GLN A 167 8.71 -17.89 -7.70
C GLN A 167 9.35 -16.77 -8.54
N GLN A 168 8.64 -16.26 -9.55
CA GLN A 168 9.07 -15.13 -10.37
C GLN A 168 8.61 -13.77 -9.80
N SER A 169 8.00 -13.78 -8.63
CA SER A 169 7.57 -12.57 -7.93
C SER A 169 8.55 -12.12 -6.86
N VAL A 170 8.54 -10.81 -6.62
CA VAL A 170 9.25 -10.15 -5.53
C VAL A 170 8.22 -9.36 -4.74
N ALA A 171 8.33 -9.37 -3.41
CA ALA A 171 7.52 -8.53 -2.53
C ALA A 171 8.42 -7.69 -1.65
N VAL A 172 8.04 -6.43 -1.45
CA VAL A 172 8.77 -5.45 -0.64
C VAL A 172 7.80 -4.79 0.33
N GLY A 173 8.13 -4.83 1.62
CA GLY A 173 7.33 -4.23 2.67
C GLY A 173 8.14 -4.10 3.96
N ASP A 174 7.63 -3.36 4.94
CA ASP A 174 8.31 -3.02 6.19
C ASP A 174 7.56 -3.48 7.45
N GLY A 175 6.28 -3.80 7.33
CA GLY A 175 5.40 -4.07 8.45
C GLY A 175 4.98 -5.53 8.61
N ALA A 176 4.41 -5.84 9.78
CA ALA A 176 3.88 -7.18 10.08
C ALA A 176 2.73 -7.57 9.13
N ASN A 177 1.96 -6.59 8.65
CA ASN A 177 0.90 -6.78 7.67
C ASN A 177 1.41 -7.14 6.26
N ASP A 178 2.72 -7.03 6.01
CA ASP A 178 3.33 -7.46 4.76
C ASP A 178 3.82 -8.91 4.80
N LEU A 179 3.97 -9.50 5.99
CA LEU A 179 4.52 -10.85 6.15
C LEU A 179 3.81 -11.92 5.32
N PRO A 180 2.47 -11.96 5.22
CA PRO A 180 1.82 -12.96 4.37
C PRO A 180 2.25 -12.88 2.90
N MET A 181 2.35 -11.69 2.36
CA MET A 181 2.82 -11.43 0.99
C MET A 181 4.31 -11.77 0.83
N LEU A 182 5.15 -11.35 1.78
CA LEU A 182 6.59 -11.60 1.78
C LEU A 182 6.90 -13.11 1.81
N ASN A 183 6.12 -13.87 2.58
CA ASN A 183 6.33 -15.31 2.78
C ASN A 183 6.02 -16.15 1.54
N ILE A 184 5.09 -15.72 0.68
CA ILE A 184 4.70 -16.49 -0.52
C ILE A 184 5.45 -16.06 -1.77
N ALA A 185 6.02 -14.86 -1.80
CA ALA A 185 6.79 -14.37 -2.94
C ALA A 185 8.05 -15.21 -3.17
N GLY A 186 8.55 -15.21 -4.40
CA GLY A 186 9.82 -15.85 -4.73
C GLY A 186 11.01 -15.19 -4.03
N LEU A 187 10.89 -13.90 -3.72
CA LEU A 187 11.78 -13.12 -2.86
C LEU A 187 10.95 -12.14 -2.06
N GLY A 188 10.98 -12.24 -0.77
CA GLY A 188 10.39 -11.29 0.17
C GLY A 188 11.43 -10.57 1.00
#